data_f23501015f15fab25ca705e7766163f4
#
_entry.id   f23501015f15fab25ca705e7766163f4
#
_cell.length_a   1.000
_cell.length_b   1.000
_cell.length_c   1.000
_cell.angle_alpha   90.00
_cell.angle_beta   90.00
_cell.angle_gamma   90.00
#
_symmetry.space_group_name_H-M   'P 1'
#
loop_
_entity.id
_entity.type
_entity.pdbx_description
1 polymer ?
#
loop_
_entity_poly.entity_id
_entity_poly.type
_entity_poly.pdbx_seq_one_letter_code
_entity_poly.pdbx_strand_id
1 'polypeptide(L)'
;MSTPIHVFDVLIIGSGAAGMTLASQLTQDYDIAILSKDEPNEGSTYYAQGGVAAVLDEYDSMESHIEDTLNAGAGLCHREIVEFTVKRSPQIIDWLVQEGVNFDKKPGVNGANPFHLTKEGGHSHRRVLHTADATGREIALTLFDSLKKHPNVSFFKQLSLIHI
;
A
#
# COMPACT_ATOMS: atom_id res chain seq x y z
N MET A 1 32.26 8.72 -24.48
CA MET A 1 32.09 8.09 -23.16
C MET A 1 30.99 7.06 -23.29
N SER A 2 31.21 5.81 -22.94
CA SER A 2 30.16 4.78 -22.99
C SER A 2 29.18 5.07 -21.88
N THR A 3 27.88 5.04 -22.19
CA THR A 3 26.82 5.11 -21.19
C THR A 3 26.95 3.91 -20.25
N PRO A 4 26.92 4.07 -18.92
CA PRO A 4 26.98 2.95 -18.01
C PRO A 4 25.76 2.04 -18.23
N ILE A 5 26.01 0.74 -18.37
CA ILE A 5 24.97 -0.27 -18.46
C ILE A 5 24.77 -0.86 -17.06
N HIS A 6 23.55 -0.82 -16.57
CA HIS A 6 23.14 -1.47 -15.33
C HIS A 6 22.35 -2.73 -15.65
N VAL A 7 22.60 -3.81 -14.92
CA VAL A 7 21.93 -5.10 -15.10
C VAL A 7 21.23 -5.48 -13.80
N PHE A 8 19.98 -5.81 -13.88
CA PHE A 8 19.14 -6.24 -12.76
C PHE A 8 18.25 -7.41 -13.18
N ASP A 9 17.82 -8.22 -12.23
CA ASP A 9 16.88 -9.31 -12.50
C ASP A 9 15.46 -8.77 -12.71
N VAL A 10 15.09 -7.73 -11.95
CA VAL A 10 13.75 -7.15 -11.97
C VAL A 10 13.81 -5.63 -12.09
N LEU A 11 13.06 -5.09 -13.03
CA LEU A 11 12.84 -3.67 -13.21
C LEU A 11 11.39 -3.30 -12.84
N ILE A 12 11.23 -2.50 -11.79
CA ILE A 12 9.94 -1.98 -11.35
C ILE A 12 9.81 -0.51 -11.77
N ILE A 13 8.76 -0.19 -12.52
CA ILE A 13 8.48 1.16 -12.99
C ILE A 13 7.40 1.79 -12.12
N GLY A 14 7.81 2.69 -11.24
CA GLY A 14 6.98 3.38 -10.27
C GLY A 14 7.22 2.95 -8.83
N SER A 15 7.50 3.92 -7.99
CA SER A 15 7.82 3.78 -6.56
C SER A 15 6.61 4.05 -5.64
N GLY A 16 5.38 3.91 -6.14
CA GLY A 16 4.18 3.93 -5.31
C GLY A 16 4.03 2.67 -4.45
N ALA A 17 2.98 2.60 -3.63
CA ALA A 17 2.72 1.45 -2.75
C ALA A 17 2.80 0.11 -3.48
N ALA A 18 2.22 -0.01 -4.67
CA ALA A 18 2.23 -1.25 -5.45
C ALA A 18 3.65 -1.68 -5.84
N GLY A 19 4.46 -0.76 -6.39
CA GLY A 19 5.83 -1.05 -6.79
C GLY A 19 6.72 -1.40 -5.61
N MET A 20 6.62 -0.64 -4.51
CA MET A 20 7.39 -0.91 -3.30
C MET A 20 6.97 -2.21 -2.61
N THR A 21 5.67 -2.53 -2.58
CA THR A 21 5.18 -3.82 -2.06
C THR A 21 5.70 -4.99 -2.90
N LEU A 22 5.67 -4.88 -4.23
CA LEU A 22 6.24 -5.92 -5.10
C LEU A 22 7.74 -6.09 -4.82
N ALA A 23 8.48 -4.99 -4.75
CA ALA A 23 9.92 -5.04 -4.44
C ALA A 23 10.18 -5.76 -3.11
N SER A 24 9.45 -5.43 -2.04
CA SER A 24 9.65 -6.04 -0.71
C SER A 24 9.47 -7.57 -0.71
N GLN A 25 8.60 -8.09 -1.58
CA GLN A 25 8.39 -9.53 -1.72
C GLN A 25 9.50 -10.24 -2.51
N LEU A 26 10.32 -9.50 -3.25
CA LEU A 26 11.35 -10.04 -4.14
C LEU A 26 12.78 -9.85 -3.61
N THR A 27 12.98 -9.12 -2.52
CA THR A 27 14.30 -8.75 -1.99
C THR A 27 15.22 -9.93 -1.61
N GLN A 28 14.67 -11.12 -1.38
CA GLN A 28 15.46 -12.27 -0.98
C GLN A 28 16.14 -12.98 -2.17
N ASP A 29 15.56 -12.86 -3.36
CA ASP A 29 15.91 -13.72 -4.50
C ASP A 29 16.46 -12.94 -5.70
N TYR A 30 16.25 -11.60 -5.77
CA TYR A 30 16.49 -10.83 -6.98
C TYR A 30 17.20 -9.50 -6.72
N ASP A 31 18.04 -9.10 -7.67
CA ASP A 31 18.55 -7.73 -7.78
C ASP A 31 17.49 -6.85 -8.46
N ILE A 32 17.06 -5.78 -7.77
CA ILE A 32 15.89 -5.01 -8.14
C ILE A 32 16.26 -3.57 -8.44
N ALA A 33 15.83 -3.07 -9.60
CA ALA A 33 15.81 -1.65 -9.93
C ALA A 33 14.39 -1.10 -9.79
N ILE A 34 14.23 0.00 -9.06
CA ILE A 34 12.97 0.75 -8.97
C ILE A 34 13.18 2.11 -9.62
N LEU A 35 12.44 2.39 -10.69
CA LEU A 35 12.46 3.70 -11.35
C LEU A 35 11.37 4.60 -10.80
N SER A 36 11.75 5.83 -10.48
CA SER A 36 10.84 6.87 -10.03
C SER A 36 10.95 8.11 -10.92
N LYS A 37 9.82 8.69 -11.26
CA LYS A 37 9.75 9.92 -12.05
C LYS A 37 10.23 11.14 -11.27
N ASP A 38 10.09 11.08 -9.95
CA ASP A 38 10.55 12.08 -8.99
C ASP A 38 11.28 11.37 -7.84
N GLU A 39 11.33 11.97 -6.65
CA GLU A 39 11.85 11.27 -5.47
C GLU A 39 11.04 9.99 -5.20
N PRO A 40 11.67 8.89 -4.80
CA PRO A 40 11.01 7.57 -4.71
C PRO A 40 9.83 7.51 -3.75
N ASN A 41 9.81 8.37 -2.73
CA ASN A 41 8.71 8.50 -1.77
C ASN A 41 7.68 9.57 -2.16
N GLU A 42 7.82 10.19 -3.34
CA GLU A 42 6.94 11.23 -3.85
C GLU A 42 5.94 10.61 -4.84
N GLY A 43 4.65 10.83 -4.66
CA GLY A 43 3.65 10.30 -5.57
C GLY A 43 2.26 10.18 -4.96
N SER A 44 1.32 9.58 -5.70
CA SER A 44 -0.09 9.47 -5.28
C SER A 44 -0.27 8.77 -3.94
N THR A 45 0.55 7.77 -3.62
CA THR A 45 0.52 7.10 -2.31
C THR A 45 0.86 8.07 -1.19
N TYR A 46 1.91 8.86 -1.36
CA TYR A 46 2.35 9.82 -0.35
C TYR A 46 1.29 10.88 -0.02
N TYR A 47 0.54 11.33 -1.02
CA TYR A 47 -0.51 12.35 -0.88
C TYR A 47 -1.89 11.77 -0.56
N ALA A 48 -2.05 10.46 -0.45
CA ALA A 48 -3.32 9.84 -0.08
C ALA A 48 -3.64 10.09 1.40
N GLN A 49 -4.82 10.65 1.68
CA GLN A 49 -5.25 11.06 3.03
C GLN A 49 -6.31 10.14 3.64
N GLY A 50 -7.13 9.49 2.81
CA GLY A 50 -8.34 8.82 3.24
C GLY A 50 -8.16 7.59 4.13
N GLY A 51 -7.04 6.90 4.06
CA GLY A 51 -6.81 5.67 4.84
C GLY A 51 -6.90 4.38 4.01
N VAL A 52 -6.94 3.23 4.72
CA VAL A 52 -7.01 1.90 4.11
C VAL A 52 -8.20 1.14 4.67
N ALA A 53 -9.09 0.67 3.81
CA ALA A 53 -10.28 -0.08 4.21
C ALA A 53 -9.98 -1.57 4.36
N ALA A 54 -10.34 -2.15 5.53
CA ALA A 54 -10.26 -3.58 5.80
C ALA A 54 -11.35 -4.02 6.79
N VAL A 55 -11.88 -5.22 6.61
CA VAL A 55 -12.87 -5.81 7.53
C VAL A 55 -12.13 -6.39 8.73
N LEU A 56 -12.13 -5.66 9.84
CA LEU A 56 -11.45 -6.02 11.10
C LEU A 56 -12.41 -6.03 12.30
N ASP A 57 -13.62 -5.49 12.14
CA ASP A 57 -14.61 -5.39 13.22
C ASP A 57 -15.60 -6.56 13.11
N GLU A 58 -16.01 -7.11 14.25
CA GLU A 58 -16.96 -8.23 14.33
C GLU A 58 -18.39 -7.88 13.84
N TYR A 59 -18.72 -6.58 13.82
CA TYR A 59 -19.99 -6.06 13.30
C TYR A 59 -19.97 -5.75 11.82
N ASP A 60 -18.85 -5.99 11.13
CA ASP A 60 -18.68 -5.82 9.68
C ASP A 60 -18.51 -7.18 8.99
N SER A 61 -18.67 -7.23 7.67
CA SER A 61 -18.48 -8.44 6.88
C SER A 61 -17.82 -8.17 5.54
N MET A 62 -17.11 -9.18 5.02
CA MET A 62 -16.52 -9.14 3.69
C MET A 62 -17.57 -8.83 2.62
N GLU A 63 -18.75 -9.46 2.72
CA GLU A 63 -19.84 -9.26 1.77
C GLU A 63 -20.36 -7.82 1.79
N SER A 64 -20.53 -7.23 2.99
CA SER A 64 -20.90 -5.82 3.13
C SER A 64 -19.88 -4.90 2.46
N HIS A 65 -18.57 -5.17 2.62
CA HIS A 65 -17.52 -4.37 2.00
C HIS A 65 -17.50 -4.54 0.47
N ILE A 66 -17.73 -5.76 -0.03
CA ILE A 66 -17.82 -6.05 -1.46
C ILE A 66 -18.99 -5.27 -2.08
N GLU A 67 -20.17 -5.35 -1.48
CA GLU A 67 -21.37 -4.66 -2.00
C GLU A 67 -21.21 -3.12 -1.95
N ASP A 68 -20.68 -2.56 -0.86
CA ASP A 68 -20.35 -1.14 -0.79
C ASP A 68 -19.42 -0.70 -1.93
N THR A 69 -18.39 -1.51 -2.21
CA THR A 69 -17.44 -1.22 -3.28
C THR A 69 -18.08 -1.29 -4.66
N LEU A 70 -18.91 -2.30 -4.92
CA LEU A 70 -19.61 -2.45 -6.20
C LEU A 70 -20.61 -1.31 -6.42
N ASN A 71 -21.34 -0.91 -5.37
CA ASN A 71 -22.27 0.19 -5.42
C ASN A 71 -21.55 1.52 -5.69
N ALA A 72 -20.46 1.81 -4.99
CA ALA A 72 -19.67 3.01 -5.20
C ALA A 72 -19.05 3.06 -6.60
N GLY A 73 -18.66 1.89 -7.13
CA GLY A 73 -18.08 1.74 -8.45
C GLY A 73 -19.06 1.89 -9.62
N ALA A 74 -20.37 1.93 -9.35
CA ALA A 74 -21.44 2.23 -10.31
C ALA A 74 -21.33 1.44 -11.64
N GLY A 75 -21.00 0.15 -11.56
CA GLY A 75 -20.86 -0.76 -12.71
C GLY A 75 -19.48 -0.80 -13.36
N LEU A 76 -18.51 -0.04 -12.88
CA LEU A 76 -17.12 -0.08 -13.38
C LEU A 76 -16.27 -1.19 -12.75
N CYS A 77 -16.76 -1.84 -11.68
CA CYS A 77 -16.02 -2.86 -10.96
C CYS A 77 -16.22 -4.26 -11.58
N HIS A 78 -15.14 -5.04 -11.59
CA HIS A 78 -15.20 -6.48 -11.77
C HIS A 78 -15.36 -7.15 -10.40
N ARG A 79 -16.51 -7.77 -10.13
CA ARG A 79 -16.84 -8.39 -8.82
C ARG A 79 -15.74 -9.31 -8.31
N GLU A 80 -15.20 -10.18 -9.15
CA GLU A 80 -14.14 -11.12 -8.79
C GLU A 80 -12.87 -10.43 -8.25
N ILE A 81 -12.52 -9.27 -8.83
CA ILE A 81 -11.36 -8.47 -8.38
C ILE A 81 -11.66 -7.77 -7.07
N VAL A 82 -12.87 -7.25 -6.89
CA VAL A 82 -13.32 -6.67 -5.61
C VAL A 82 -13.27 -7.72 -4.50
N GLU A 83 -13.83 -8.91 -4.73
CA GLU A 83 -13.79 -10.02 -3.78
C GLU A 83 -12.35 -10.44 -3.43
N PHE A 84 -11.50 -10.58 -4.44
CA PHE A 84 -10.09 -10.89 -4.26
C PHE A 84 -9.39 -9.87 -3.36
N THR A 85 -9.62 -8.58 -3.60
CA THR A 85 -8.98 -7.48 -2.86
C THR A 85 -9.51 -7.40 -1.43
N VAL A 86 -10.84 -7.40 -1.26
CA VAL A 86 -11.47 -7.29 0.05
C VAL A 86 -11.10 -8.45 0.96
N LYS A 87 -11.14 -9.70 0.46
CA LYS A 87 -10.80 -10.90 1.24
C LYS A 87 -9.35 -10.93 1.72
N ARG A 88 -8.45 -10.22 1.05
CA ARG A 88 -7.03 -10.13 1.42
C ARG A 88 -6.70 -8.93 2.31
N SER A 89 -7.60 -7.96 2.42
CA SER A 89 -7.31 -6.71 3.11
C SER A 89 -6.83 -6.89 4.57
N PRO A 90 -7.38 -7.80 5.41
CA PRO A 90 -6.86 -8.00 6.76
C PRO A 90 -5.39 -8.45 6.80
N GLN A 91 -5.02 -9.37 5.92
CA GLN A 91 -3.64 -9.86 5.81
C GLN A 91 -2.67 -8.76 5.40
N ILE A 92 -3.11 -7.86 4.50
CA ILE A 92 -2.31 -6.70 4.08
C ILE A 92 -2.14 -5.71 5.22
N ILE A 93 -3.15 -5.48 6.05
CA ILE A 93 -3.02 -4.64 7.24
C ILE A 93 -2.02 -5.24 8.22
N ASP A 94 -2.10 -6.55 8.50
CA ASP A 94 -1.15 -7.23 9.38
C ASP A 94 0.29 -7.10 8.85
N TRP A 95 0.49 -7.27 7.53
CA TRP A 95 1.78 -7.10 6.91
C TRP A 95 2.29 -5.64 7.01
N LEU A 96 1.47 -4.64 6.73
CA LEU A 96 1.85 -3.23 6.86
C LEU A 96 2.27 -2.88 8.30
N VAL A 97 1.59 -3.44 9.29
CA VAL A 97 1.97 -3.29 10.71
C VAL A 97 3.32 -3.95 11.01
N GLN A 98 3.59 -5.12 10.44
CA GLN A 98 4.89 -5.81 10.56
C GLN A 98 6.02 -5.03 9.89
N GLU A 99 5.75 -4.36 8.76
CA GLU A 99 6.71 -3.44 8.11
C GLU A 99 6.96 -2.17 8.93
N GLY A 100 6.10 -1.84 9.90
CA GLY A 100 6.26 -0.72 10.82
C GLY A 100 5.26 0.42 10.65
N VAL A 101 4.21 0.25 9.86
CA VAL A 101 3.14 1.25 9.73
C VAL A 101 2.36 1.35 11.04
N ASN A 102 2.29 2.55 11.61
CA ASN A 102 1.61 2.83 12.86
C ASN A 102 0.20 3.39 12.64
N PHE A 103 -0.79 2.52 12.49
CA PHE A 103 -2.19 2.94 12.46
C PHE A 103 -2.67 3.40 13.83
N ASP A 104 -3.58 4.38 13.85
CA ASP A 104 -4.18 4.92 15.07
C ASP A 104 -4.94 3.84 15.84
N LYS A 105 -4.80 3.84 17.16
CA LYS A 105 -5.41 2.84 18.06
C LYS A 105 -6.46 3.48 18.97
N LYS A 106 -7.45 2.67 19.36
CA LYS A 106 -8.44 3.05 20.37
C LYS A 106 -7.76 3.18 21.74
N PRO A 107 -7.94 4.27 22.47
CA PRO A 107 -7.37 4.41 23.82
C PRO A 107 -7.87 3.31 24.77
N GLY A 108 -6.94 2.64 25.47
CA GLY A 108 -7.28 1.66 26.53
C GLY A 108 -7.81 0.31 26.03
N VAL A 109 -7.81 0.03 24.74
CA VAL A 109 -8.24 -1.25 24.21
C VAL A 109 -7.03 -2.13 23.91
N ASN A 110 -6.89 -3.19 24.71
CA ASN A 110 -5.98 -4.30 24.45
C ASN A 110 -6.82 -5.50 23.99
N GLY A 111 -6.87 -5.77 22.68
CA GLY A 111 -7.70 -6.85 22.16
C GLY A 111 -7.40 -7.19 20.69
N ALA A 112 -8.19 -8.07 20.12
CA ALA A 112 -8.01 -8.58 18.76
C ALA A 112 -8.09 -7.48 17.67
N ASN A 113 -8.78 -6.38 17.94
CA ASN A 113 -8.82 -5.22 17.04
C ASN A 113 -8.57 -3.92 17.83
N PRO A 114 -7.28 -3.53 18.00
CA PRO A 114 -6.94 -2.31 18.73
C PRO A 114 -7.11 -1.03 17.91
N PHE A 115 -7.37 -1.13 16.60
CA PHE A 115 -7.34 0.01 15.69
C PHE A 115 -8.56 0.92 15.84
N HIS A 116 -8.35 2.22 15.70
CA HIS A 116 -9.42 3.18 15.52
C HIS A 116 -9.87 3.16 14.07
N LEU A 117 -11.14 2.77 13.84
CA LEU A 117 -11.72 2.67 12.50
C LEU A 117 -12.68 3.83 12.26
N THR A 118 -12.59 4.47 11.11
CA THR A 118 -13.53 5.50 10.64
C THR A 118 -14.49 4.94 9.60
N LYS A 119 -15.58 5.67 9.39
CA LYS A 119 -16.54 5.42 8.33
C LYS A 119 -16.46 6.57 7.34
N GLU A 120 -15.99 6.26 6.16
CA GLU A 120 -15.90 7.21 5.05
C GLU A 120 -17.11 7.08 4.10
N GLY A 121 -17.21 8.00 3.14
CA GLY A 121 -18.25 7.96 2.11
C GLY A 121 -18.23 6.65 1.32
N GLY A 122 -19.39 6.10 1.02
CA GLY A 122 -19.52 4.82 0.31
C GLY A 122 -19.39 3.57 1.20
N HIS A 123 -18.99 3.70 2.46
CA HIS A 123 -18.91 2.57 3.39
C HIS A 123 -20.16 2.50 4.30
N SER A 124 -20.73 1.32 4.47
CA SER A 124 -21.85 1.08 5.41
C SER A 124 -21.36 0.88 6.87
N HIS A 125 -20.10 0.44 7.06
CA HIS A 125 -19.48 0.17 8.37
C HIS A 125 -18.20 0.97 8.58
N ARG A 126 -17.74 1.02 9.85
CA ARG A 126 -16.43 1.56 10.21
C ARG A 126 -15.36 0.52 9.87
N ARG A 127 -14.58 0.76 8.82
CA ARG A 127 -13.54 -0.18 8.36
C ARG A 127 -12.28 0.49 7.84
N VAL A 128 -12.22 1.81 7.90
CA VAL A 128 -11.08 2.56 7.36
C VAL A 128 -10.06 2.81 8.47
N LEU A 129 -8.89 2.20 8.34
CA LEU A 129 -7.72 2.49 9.19
C LEU A 129 -7.07 3.77 8.71
N HIS A 130 -6.53 4.53 9.63
CA HIS A 130 -5.87 5.80 9.34
C HIS A 130 -4.69 6.05 10.28
N THR A 131 -3.84 7.00 9.89
CA THR A 131 -2.71 7.49 10.67
C THR A 131 -2.83 9.00 10.68
N ALA A 132 -3.44 9.57 11.69
CA ALA A 132 -3.83 10.99 11.72
C ALA A 132 -4.40 11.42 10.35
N ASP A 133 -3.84 12.47 9.71
CA ASP A 133 -4.28 12.96 8.40
C ASP A 133 -3.32 12.59 7.25
N ALA A 134 -2.47 11.57 7.44
CA ALA A 134 -1.36 11.30 6.53
C ALA A 134 -1.09 9.81 6.29
N THR A 135 -2.14 8.99 6.19
CA THR A 135 -2.02 7.52 6.07
C THR A 135 -1.14 7.10 4.90
N GLY A 136 -1.34 7.68 3.73
CA GLY A 136 -0.54 7.34 2.56
C GLY A 136 0.93 7.72 2.70
N ARG A 137 1.20 8.86 3.35
CA ARG A 137 2.57 9.29 3.66
C ARG A 137 3.28 8.29 4.58
N GLU A 138 2.62 7.85 5.64
CA GLU A 138 3.17 6.86 6.58
C GLU A 138 3.50 5.55 5.85
N ILE A 139 2.58 5.05 5.04
CA ILE A 139 2.80 3.83 4.24
C ILE A 139 3.96 4.01 3.27
N ALA A 140 3.98 5.12 2.52
CA ALA A 140 5.03 5.38 1.53
C ALA A 140 6.43 5.47 2.16
N LEU A 141 6.56 6.20 3.27
CA LEU A 141 7.84 6.34 3.98
C LEU A 141 8.28 5.03 4.61
N THR A 142 7.38 4.29 5.25
CA THR A 142 7.70 3.00 5.87
C THR A 142 8.21 1.99 4.84
N LEU A 143 7.53 1.83 3.71
CA LEU A 143 7.95 0.92 2.65
C LEU A 143 9.28 1.36 2.01
N PHE A 144 9.46 2.65 1.76
CA PHE A 144 10.70 3.18 1.21
C PHE A 144 11.88 2.95 2.16
N ASP A 145 11.72 3.26 3.45
CA ASP A 145 12.77 3.09 4.45
C ASP A 145 13.10 1.61 4.73
N SER A 146 12.12 0.72 4.62
CA SER A 146 12.34 -0.72 4.65
C SER A 146 13.20 -1.17 3.47
N LEU A 147 12.82 -0.82 2.26
CA LEU A 147 13.52 -1.22 1.04
C LEU A 147 14.95 -0.66 0.94
N LYS A 148 15.21 0.54 1.43
CA LYS A 148 16.57 1.13 1.47
C LYS A 148 17.57 0.32 2.29
N LYS A 149 17.13 -0.56 3.17
CA LYS A 149 18.01 -1.42 3.98
C LYS A 149 18.51 -2.63 3.19
N HIS A 150 17.89 -2.93 2.04
CA HIS A 150 18.25 -4.08 1.21
C HIS A 150 19.33 -3.69 0.19
N PRO A 151 20.53 -4.32 0.24
CA PRO A 151 21.66 -3.95 -0.63
C PRO A 151 21.41 -4.26 -2.12
N ASN A 152 20.50 -5.17 -2.41
CA ASN A 152 20.09 -5.58 -3.76
C ASN A 152 18.93 -4.76 -4.33
N VAL A 153 18.51 -3.68 -3.65
CA VAL A 153 17.47 -2.77 -4.16
C VAL A 153 18.11 -1.43 -4.52
N SER A 154 18.00 -1.04 -5.78
CA SER A 154 18.50 0.22 -6.30
C SER A 154 17.37 1.13 -6.74
N PHE A 155 17.36 2.36 -6.23
CA PHE A 155 16.41 3.39 -6.64
C PHE A 155 17.03 4.33 -7.67
N PHE A 156 16.36 4.47 -8.81
CA PHE A 156 16.69 5.41 -9.87
C PHE A 156 15.61 6.48 -9.94
N LYS A 157 15.97 7.68 -9.57
CA LYS A 157 15.06 8.83 -9.55
C LYS A 157 15.20 9.72 -10.75
N GLN A 158 14.19 10.55 -11.01
CA GLN A 158 14.11 11.48 -12.12
C GLN A 158 14.24 10.77 -13.49
N LEU A 159 13.77 9.53 -13.56
CA LEU A 159 13.71 8.74 -14.78
C LEU A 159 12.28 8.40 -15.14
N SER A 160 11.99 8.35 -16.43
CA SER A 160 10.71 7.88 -16.97
C SER A 160 10.96 7.00 -18.19
N LEU A 161 9.93 6.28 -18.64
CA LEU A 161 10.02 5.37 -19.80
C LEU A 161 10.56 6.03 -21.08
N ILE A 162 10.42 7.34 -21.22
CA ILE A 162 10.96 8.06 -22.37
C ILE A 162 12.48 8.25 -22.32
N HIS A 163 13.13 7.89 -21.22
CA HIS A 163 14.59 7.96 -21.04
C HIS A 163 15.27 6.59 -21.10
N ILE A 164 14.50 5.52 -21.33
CA ILE A 164 14.98 4.13 -21.38
C ILE A 164 15.13 3.69 -22.84
#